data_be1f41d9c0579d43904d6d1679ca9f3d
#
_entry.id   be1f41d9c0579d43904d6d1679ca9f3d
#
_cell.length_a   1.000
_cell.length_b   1.000
_cell.length_c   1.000
_cell.angle_alpha   90.00
_cell.angle_beta   90.00
_cell.angle_gamma   90.00
#
_symmetry.space_group_name_H-M   'P 1'
#
loop_
_entity.id
_entity.type
_entity.pdbx_description
1 polymer ?
#
loop_
_entity_poly.entity_id
_entity_poly.type
_entity_poly.pdbx_seq_one_letter_code
_entity_poly.pdbx_strand_id
1 'polypeptide(L)'
;MAAERRASAKKHSSAASPLTPEQTKAWVQTYGRHSRIYAWGFFALILPVILGVIWWEMGEINEDVMYSFGFAAMVTFLLARWSRKQTAKSWVGVVEELFMKKVRVRRDADQHDNISYKPMARIRTRDGKVHTQHLAQALYEYFQPGDEVFKVSGLEVPEKVTLNSDSRVCLACGSPYGQGSGTCPRCRAPEPDHGTLVRLVGAK
;
A
#
# COMPACT_ATOMS: atom_id res chain seq x y z
N MET A 1 12.37 -6.00 -43.33
CA MET A 1 12.27 -4.82 -42.44
C MET A 1 11.57 -5.06 -41.08
N ALA A 2 11.02 -6.23 -40.79
CA ALA A 2 10.36 -6.51 -39.46
C ALA A 2 11.27 -7.23 -38.47
N ALA A 3 12.40 -7.80 -38.85
CA ALA A 3 13.29 -8.54 -37.98
C ALA A 3 14.29 -7.67 -37.20
N GLU A 4 14.64 -6.49 -37.70
CA GLU A 4 15.63 -5.60 -37.05
C GLU A 4 15.07 -4.85 -35.84
N ARG A 5 13.76 -4.67 -35.74
CA ARG A 5 13.16 -3.97 -34.58
C ARG A 5 13.10 -4.81 -33.29
N ARG A 6 13.29 -6.13 -33.35
CA ARG A 6 13.34 -7.02 -32.18
C ARG A 6 14.71 -7.09 -31.49
N ALA A 7 15.78 -6.70 -32.16
CA ALA A 7 17.13 -6.74 -31.58
C ALA A 7 17.49 -5.55 -30.69
N SER A 8 16.76 -4.42 -30.79
CA SER A 8 17.04 -3.20 -30.00
C SER A 8 16.45 -3.19 -28.60
N ALA A 9 15.56 -4.11 -28.25
CA ALA A 9 14.89 -4.13 -26.94
C ALA A 9 15.68 -4.87 -25.84
N LYS A 10 16.88 -5.39 -26.14
CA LYS A 10 17.69 -6.23 -25.22
C LYS A 10 18.90 -5.49 -24.64
N LYS A 11 18.87 -4.16 -24.53
CA LYS A 11 19.97 -3.38 -23.95
C LYS A 11 19.56 -2.71 -22.65
N HIS A 12 20.28 -3.10 -21.60
CA HIS A 12 20.39 -2.49 -20.26
C HIS A 12 19.25 -2.73 -19.28
N SER A 13 19.04 -3.99 -18.89
CA SER A 13 18.76 -4.27 -17.50
C SER A 13 20.12 -4.56 -16.83
N SER A 14 20.82 -3.54 -16.39
CA SER A 14 21.80 -3.70 -15.31
C SER A 14 21.01 -4.21 -14.12
N ALA A 15 21.07 -5.52 -13.87
CA ALA A 15 20.42 -6.15 -12.75
C ALA A 15 21.00 -5.51 -11.48
N ALA A 16 20.26 -4.58 -10.91
CA ALA A 16 20.62 -3.99 -9.62
C ALA A 16 20.63 -5.14 -8.62
N SER A 17 21.73 -5.29 -7.88
CA SER A 17 21.82 -6.32 -6.85
C SER A 17 20.76 -6.08 -5.77
N PRO A 18 20.19 -7.13 -5.16
CA PRO A 18 19.31 -7.01 -4.01
C PRO A 18 19.97 -6.20 -2.90
N LEU A 19 19.17 -5.47 -2.11
CA LEU A 19 19.68 -4.67 -1.01
C LEU A 19 20.35 -5.55 0.05
N THR A 20 21.44 -5.04 0.61
CA THR A 20 22.06 -5.67 1.80
C THR A 20 21.12 -5.55 3.01
N PRO A 21 21.33 -6.34 4.10
CA PRO A 21 20.51 -6.26 5.30
C PRO A 21 20.42 -4.86 5.90
N GLU A 22 21.51 -4.11 5.92
CA GLU A 22 21.52 -2.74 6.45
C GLU A 22 20.81 -1.75 5.54
N GLN A 23 21.03 -1.86 4.23
CA GLN A 23 20.32 -1.07 3.24
C GLN A 23 18.82 -1.34 3.28
N THR A 24 18.40 -2.59 3.50
CA THR A 24 17.00 -2.96 3.67
C THR A 24 16.37 -2.27 4.88
N LYS A 25 17.04 -2.25 6.03
CA LYS A 25 16.56 -1.51 7.22
C LYS A 25 16.41 -0.01 6.95
N ALA A 26 17.43 0.60 6.36
CA ALA A 26 17.41 2.01 6.00
C ALA A 26 16.30 2.33 4.99
N TRP A 27 16.10 1.47 3.99
CA TRP A 27 15.04 1.63 3.00
C TRP A 27 13.64 1.58 3.64
N VAL A 28 13.36 0.60 4.50
CA VAL A 28 12.09 0.48 5.21
C VAL A 28 11.80 1.73 6.04
N GLN A 29 12.79 2.23 6.78
CA GLN A 29 12.65 3.44 7.59
C GLN A 29 12.38 4.68 6.73
N THR A 30 13.12 4.84 5.64
CA THR A 30 12.99 5.97 4.72
C THR A 30 11.64 5.93 4.00
N TYR A 31 11.22 4.77 3.51
CA TYR A 31 9.94 4.62 2.81
C TYR A 31 8.75 4.93 3.75
N GLY A 32 8.76 4.40 4.95
CA GLY A 32 7.73 4.70 5.95
C GLY A 32 7.73 6.17 6.42
N ARG A 33 8.87 6.88 6.34
CA ARG A 33 8.96 8.31 6.61
C ARG A 33 8.38 9.15 5.49
N HIS A 34 8.68 8.83 4.24
CA HIS A 34 8.15 9.55 3.07
C HIS A 34 6.64 9.50 2.99
N SER A 35 6.03 8.33 3.17
CA SER A 35 4.57 8.18 3.22
C SER A 35 3.92 9.12 4.26
N ARG A 36 4.59 9.32 5.40
CA ARG A 36 4.13 10.26 6.45
C ARG A 36 4.26 11.73 6.04
N ILE A 37 5.36 12.10 5.41
CA ILE A 37 5.63 13.48 4.98
C ILE A 37 4.63 13.90 3.90
N TYR A 38 4.34 13.02 2.93
CA TYR A 38 3.34 13.30 1.90
C TYR A 38 1.94 13.53 2.47
N ALA A 39 1.52 12.72 3.43
CA ALA A 39 0.20 12.91 4.06
C ALA A 39 0.12 14.27 4.76
N TRP A 40 1.13 14.68 5.52
CA TRP A 40 1.15 15.98 6.19
C TRP A 40 1.33 17.16 5.22
N GLY A 41 2.16 17.02 4.20
CA GLY A 41 2.36 18.04 3.18
C GLY A 41 1.07 18.32 2.41
N PHE A 42 0.31 17.28 2.09
CA PHE A 42 -0.98 17.42 1.45
C PHE A 42 -1.97 18.23 2.31
N PHE A 43 -2.07 17.93 3.60
CA PHE A 43 -2.93 18.69 4.52
C PHE A 43 -2.46 20.12 4.73
N ALA A 44 -1.16 20.33 4.90
CA ALA A 44 -0.58 21.67 5.06
C ALA A 44 -0.80 22.57 3.83
N LEU A 45 -0.98 21.97 2.65
CA LEU A 45 -1.20 22.72 1.41
C LEU A 45 -2.67 22.93 1.11
N ILE A 46 -3.50 21.91 1.32
CA ILE A 46 -4.94 21.99 0.99
C ILE A 46 -5.71 22.86 1.98
N LEU A 47 -5.40 22.78 3.27
CA LEU A 47 -6.12 23.56 4.29
C LEU A 47 -6.07 25.07 4.04
N PRO A 48 -4.90 25.72 3.79
CA PRO A 48 -4.85 27.14 3.47
C PRO A 48 -5.54 27.49 2.14
N VAL A 49 -5.48 26.59 1.16
CA VAL A 49 -6.19 26.82 -0.13
C VAL A 49 -7.69 26.85 0.07
N ILE A 50 -8.25 25.90 0.81
CA ILE A 50 -9.69 25.89 1.13
C ILE A 50 -10.07 27.16 1.92
N LEU A 51 -9.29 27.57 2.91
CA LEU A 51 -9.50 28.81 3.64
C LEU A 51 -9.47 30.05 2.75
N GLY A 52 -8.50 30.10 1.84
CA GLY A 52 -8.36 31.21 0.90
C GLY A 52 -9.56 31.32 -0.05
N VAL A 53 -10.08 30.19 -0.53
CA VAL A 53 -11.28 30.17 -1.39
C VAL A 53 -12.52 30.61 -0.62
N ILE A 54 -12.71 30.11 0.60
CA ILE A 54 -13.85 30.52 1.47
C ILE A 54 -13.78 32.01 1.77
N TRP A 55 -12.60 32.54 2.09
CA TRP A 55 -12.43 33.96 2.32
C TRP A 55 -12.74 34.80 1.07
N TRP A 56 -12.28 34.33 -0.08
CA TRP A 56 -12.53 35.03 -1.36
C TRP A 56 -14.02 35.09 -1.72
N GLU A 57 -14.78 34.02 -1.50
CA GLU A 57 -16.20 33.95 -1.84
C GLU A 57 -17.12 34.64 -0.85
N MET A 58 -16.81 34.61 0.44
CA MET A 58 -17.70 35.10 1.49
C MET A 58 -17.42 36.54 1.95
N GLY A 59 -16.24 37.10 1.65
CA GLY A 59 -15.86 38.47 2.02
C GLY A 59 -15.75 38.72 3.53
N GLU A 60 -16.52 38.02 4.35
CA GLU A 60 -16.51 38.09 5.82
C GLU A 60 -16.53 36.67 6.40
N ILE A 61 -15.67 36.43 7.40
CA ILE A 61 -15.62 35.17 8.14
C ILE A 61 -16.61 35.26 9.30
N ASN A 62 -17.79 34.70 9.14
CA ASN A 62 -18.77 34.57 10.22
C ASN A 62 -18.37 33.44 11.18
N GLU A 63 -18.84 33.53 12.43
CA GLU A 63 -18.58 32.52 13.47
C GLU A 63 -18.96 31.10 13.02
N ASP A 64 -20.08 30.94 12.30
CA ASP A 64 -20.56 29.65 11.78
C ASP A 64 -19.57 29.01 10.77
N VAL A 65 -18.90 29.82 9.96
CA VAL A 65 -17.85 29.36 9.03
C VAL A 65 -16.63 28.86 9.81
N MET A 66 -16.24 29.56 10.86
CA MET A 66 -15.13 29.14 11.73
C MET A 66 -15.43 27.82 12.45
N TYR A 67 -16.65 27.63 12.96
CA TYR A 67 -17.07 26.36 13.59
C TYR A 67 -17.06 25.20 12.58
N SER A 68 -17.62 25.41 11.40
CA SER A 68 -17.67 24.40 10.34
C SER A 68 -16.27 23.99 9.89
N PHE A 69 -15.35 24.94 9.77
CA PHE A 69 -13.98 24.70 9.41
C PHE A 69 -13.22 23.97 10.53
N GLY A 70 -13.38 24.39 11.78
CA GLY A 70 -12.78 23.72 12.95
C GLY A 70 -13.22 22.26 13.03
N PHE A 71 -14.50 22.00 12.81
CA PHE A 71 -15.05 20.65 12.77
C PHE A 71 -14.47 19.82 11.62
N ALA A 72 -14.42 20.35 10.39
CA ALA A 72 -13.83 19.67 9.24
C ALA A 72 -12.35 19.35 9.45
N ALA A 73 -11.58 20.30 9.98
CA ALA A 73 -10.18 20.10 10.33
C ALA A 73 -9.99 19.01 11.40
N MET A 74 -10.82 19.01 12.43
CA MET A 74 -10.81 18.00 13.47
C MET A 74 -11.13 16.61 12.93
N VAL A 75 -12.18 16.46 12.12
CA VAL A 75 -12.56 15.18 11.49
C VAL A 75 -11.43 14.67 10.61
N THR A 76 -10.86 15.54 9.80
CA THR A 76 -9.75 15.20 8.90
C THR A 76 -8.51 14.75 9.68
N PHE A 77 -8.19 15.44 10.78
CA PHE A 77 -7.11 15.05 11.69
C PHE A 77 -7.35 13.69 12.35
N LEU A 78 -8.57 13.42 12.80
CA LEU A 78 -8.95 12.13 13.39
C LEU A 78 -8.86 10.99 12.38
N LEU A 79 -9.32 11.20 11.14
CA LEU A 79 -9.19 10.23 10.04
C LEU A 79 -7.74 9.96 9.69
N ALA A 80 -6.91 11.01 9.59
CA ALA A 80 -5.47 10.86 9.36
C ALA A 80 -4.77 10.11 10.50
N ARG A 81 -5.16 10.35 11.74
CA ARG A 81 -4.65 9.63 12.91
C ARG A 81 -5.10 8.17 12.92
N TRP A 82 -6.33 7.89 12.52
CA TRP A 82 -6.86 6.52 12.45
C TRP A 82 -6.20 5.69 11.36
N SER A 83 -6.07 6.22 10.16
CA SER A 83 -5.38 5.55 9.04
C SER A 83 -3.93 5.20 9.41
N ARG A 84 -3.24 6.06 10.16
CA ARG A 84 -1.90 5.81 10.68
C ARG A 84 -1.81 4.60 11.61
N LYS A 85 -2.81 4.41 12.48
CA LYS A 85 -2.79 3.27 13.41
C LYS A 85 -2.86 1.93 12.68
N GLN A 86 -3.51 1.89 11.52
CA GLN A 86 -3.62 0.67 10.72
C GLN A 86 -2.33 0.34 9.96
N THR A 87 -1.61 1.37 9.45
CA THR A 87 -0.36 1.17 8.72
C THR A 87 0.88 1.05 9.62
N ALA A 88 0.79 1.54 10.86
CA ALA A 88 1.93 1.67 11.76
C ALA A 88 2.42 0.36 12.38
N LYS A 89 1.64 -0.73 12.36
CA LYS A 89 1.99 -1.98 13.05
C LYS A 89 2.54 -3.01 12.07
N SER A 90 3.70 -3.58 12.43
CA SER A 90 4.15 -4.84 11.86
C SER A 90 3.36 -5.98 12.48
N TRP A 91 3.04 -6.99 11.70
CA TRP A 91 2.39 -8.19 12.17
C TRP A 91 2.79 -9.40 11.32
N VAL A 92 2.63 -10.58 11.91
CA VAL A 92 2.75 -11.88 11.26
C VAL A 92 1.43 -12.61 11.45
N GLY A 93 0.98 -13.30 10.45
CA GLY A 93 -0.28 -14.05 10.49
C GLY A 93 -0.34 -15.14 9.42
N VAL A 94 -1.45 -15.86 9.42
CA VAL A 94 -1.73 -16.92 8.46
C VAL A 94 -2.96 -16.51 7.64
N VAL A 95 -2.90 -16.72 6.34
CA VAL A 95 -4.04 -16.56 5.43
C VAL A 95 -5.02 -17.68 5.73
N GLU A 96 -6.17 -17.35 6.32
CA GLU A 96 -7.22 -18.34 6.60
C GLU A 96 -8.07 -18.62 5.37
N GLU A 97 -8.41 -17.55 4.66
CA GLU A 97 -9.37 -17.63 3.56
C GLU A 97 -9.10 -16.56 2.52
N LEU A 98 -9.25 -16.93 1.26
CA LEU A 98 -9.30 -16.01 0.12
C LEU A 98 -10.72 -16.03 -0.45
N PHE A 99 -11.35 -14.88 -0.60
CA PHE A 99 -12.73 -14.81 -1.09
C PHE A 99 -12.99 -13.56 -1.93
N MET A 100 -14.02 -13.65 -2.77
CA MET A 100 -14.49 -12.53 -3.58
C MET A 100 -15.66 -11.84 -2.88
N LYS A 101 -15.46 -10.59 -2.44
CA LYS A 101 -16.54 -9.78 -1.86
C LYS A 101 -17.34 -9.09 -2.94
N LYS A 102 -18.65 -9.37 -2.97
CA LYS A 102 -19.60 -8.68 -3.83
C LYS A 102 -19.81 -7.24 -3.37
N VAL A 103 -19.56 -6.27 -4.23
CA VAL A 103 -19.75 -4.85 -3.95
C VAL A 103 -20.70 -4.28 -5.01
N ARG A 104 -21.77 -3.63 -4.57
CA ARG A 104 -22.65 -2.87 -5.46
C ARG A 104 -22.01 -1.51 -5.74
N VAL A 105 -21.74 -1.24 -7.01
CA VAL A 105 -21.23 0.07 -7.45
C VAL A 105 -22.43 0.82 -8.02
N ARG A 106 -22.98 1.77 -7.23
CA ARG A 106 -23.95 2.74 -7.75
C ARG A 106 -23.20 3.67 -8.71
N ARG A 107 -23.55 3.60 -9.96
CA ARG A 107 -23.27 4.66 -10.93
C ARG A 107 -24.62 5.32 -11.24
N ASP A 108 -24.64 6.63 -11.12
CA ASP A 108 -25.72 7.58 -11.46
C ASP A 108 -27.15 7.06 -11.68
N ALA A 109 -28.14 7.88 -11.37
CA ALA A 109 -29.56 7.60 -11.11
C ALA A 109 -30.32 6.76 -12.16
N ASP A 110 -29.76 6.47 -13.34
CA ASP A 110 -30.45 5.81 -14.46
C ASP A 110 -29.84 4.50 -14.97
N GLN A 111 -28.86 3.91 -14.32
CA GLN A 111 -28.25 2.66 -14.80
C GLN A 111 -28.22 1.55 -13.76
N HIS A 112 -28.53 0.34 -14.24
CA HIS A 112 -28.53 -0.94 -13.55
C HIS A 112 -27.39 -1.06 -12.53
N ASP A 113 -27.72 -1.61 -11.35
CA ASP A 113 -26.77 -1.95 -10.29
C ASP A 113 -25.62 -2.80 -10.84
N ASN A 114 -24.47 -2.20 -11.09
CA ASN A 114 -23.29 -2.95 -11.48
C ASN A 114 -22.70 -3.66 -10.27
N ILE A 115 -22.69 -4.99 -10.36
CA ILE A 115 -22.06 -5.84 -9.35
C ILE A 115 -20.58 -5.96 -9.68
N SER A 116 -19.72 -5.55 -8.77
CA SER A 116 -18.27 -5.75 -8.84
C SER A 116 -17.82 -6.74 -7.76
N TYR A 117 -16.87 -7.59 -8.09
CA TYR A 117 -16.26 -8.52 -7.14
C TYR A 117 -14.86 -8.01 -6.78
N LYS A 118 -14.60 -7.86 -5.47
CA LYS A 118 -13.30 -7.43 -4.97
C LYS A 118 -12.61 -8.60 -4.26
N PRO A 119 -11.36 -8.93 -4.66
CA PRO A 119 -10.60 -9.97 -4.00
C PRO A 119 -10.21 -9.54 -2.59
N MET A 120 -10.42 -10.42 -1.63
CA MET A 120 -10.19 -10.19 -0.20
C MET A 120 -9.43 -11.36 0.39
N ALA A 121 -8.61 -11.09 1.40
CA ALA A 121 -8.00 -12.10 2.27
C ALA A 121 -8.46 -11.90 3.70
N ARG A 122 -8.74 -13.00 4.39
CA ARG A 122 -8.87 -13.05 5.84
C ARG A 122 -7.58 -13.59 6.42
N ILE A 123 -6.92 -12.80 7.24
CA ILE A 123 -5.62 -13.13 7.82
C ILE A 123 -5.76 -13.14 9.34
N ARG A 124 -5.41 -14.24 9.98
CA ARG A 124 -5.34 -14.34 11.44
C ARG A 124 -3.91 -14.08 11.89
N THR A 125 -3.72 -13.03 12.66
CA THR A 125 -2.41 -12.70 13.23
C THR A 125 -2.08 -13.59 14.43
N ARG A 126 -0.80 -13.68 14.78
CA ARG A 126 -0.33 -14.48 15.94
C ARG A 126 -0.93 -14.03 17.27
N ASP A 127 -1.32 -12.77 17.41
CA ASP A 127 -2.04 -12.24 18.57
C ASP A 127 -3.56 -12.53 18.55
N GLY A 128 -4.01 -13.40 17.65
CA GLY A 128 -5.40 -13.86 17.55
C GLY A 128 -6.36 -12.92 16.84
N LYS A 129 -5.90 -11.75 16.38
CA LYS A 129 -6.75 -10.79 15.65
C LYS A 129 -6.96 -11.24 14.22
N VAL A 130 -8.17 -11.03 13.72
CA VAL A 130 -8.53 -11.29 12.34
C VAL A 130 -8.56 -9.98 11.57
N HIS A 131 -7.76 -9.89 10.52
CA HIS A 131 -7.73 -8.78 9.59
C HIS A 131 -8.33 -9.21 8.25
N THR A 132 -9.27 -8.42 7.75
CA THR A 132 -9.78 -8.60 6.39
C THR A 132 -9.18 -7.50 5.52
N GLN A 133 -8.40 -7.89 4.53
CA GLN A 133 -7.67 -6.97 3.66
C GLN A 133 -8.13 -7.12 2.21
N HIS A 134 -8.31 -5.99 1.53
CA HIS A 134 -8.49 -5.97 0.08
C HIS A 134 -7.16 -6.27 -0.60
N LEU A 135 -7.18 -7.19 -1.54
CA LEU A 135 -6.03 -7.56 -2.35
C LEU A 135 -6.18 -7.00 -3.78
N ALA A 136 -5.05 -6.67 -4.41
CA ALA A 136 -5.03 -6.58 -5.86
C ALA A 136 -5.21 -7.99 -6.46
N GLN A 137 -5.71 -8.10 -7.69
CA GLN A 137 -5.93 -9.40 -8.36
C GLN A 137 -4.66 -10.26 -8.37
N ALA A 138 -3.52 -9.67 -8.69
CA ALA A 138 -2.24 -10.38 -8.70
C ALA A 138 -1.80 -10.91 -7.32
N LEU A 139 -2.18 -10.23 -6.23
CA LEU A 139 -1.93 -10.69 -4.86
C LEU A 139 -2.89 -11.83 -4.47
N TYR A 140 -4.12 -11.80 -4.94
CA TYR A 140 -5.08 -12.87 -4.72
C TYR A 140 -4.62 -14.19 -5.35
N GLU A 141 -4.00 -14.11 -6.53
CA GLU A 141 -3.42 -15.27 -7.22
C GLU A 141 -2.08 -15.74 -6.59
N TYR A 142 -1.36 -14.82 -5.95
CA TYR A 142 -0.09 -15.10 -5.30
C TYR A 142 -0.24 -15.82 -3.96
N PHE A 143 -1.23 -15.44 -3.14
CA PHE A 143 -1.46 -16.06 -1.83
C PHE A 143 -2.29 -17.34 -1.92
N GLN A 144 -2.08 -18.22 -0.94
CA GLN A 144 -2.88 -19.43 -0.75
C GLN A 144 -3.35 -19.50 0.71
N PRO A 145 -4.52 -20.11 0.98
CA PRO A 145 -4.91 -20.43 2.35
C PRO A 145 -3.85 -21.30 3.03
N GLY A 146 -3.49 -20.94 4.25
CA GLY A 146 -2.40 -21.59 5.00
C GLY A 146 -1.04 -20.90 4.87
N ASP A 147 -0.85 -19.97 3.90
CA ASP A 147 0.40 -19.22 3.80
C ASP A 147 0.63 -18.37 5.05
N GLU A 148 1.82 -18.49 5.64
CA GLU A 148 2.26 -17.54 6.65
C GLU A 148 2.75 -16.27 5.96
N VAL A 149 2.17 -15.14 6.37
CA VAL A 149 2.42 -13.82 5.77
C VAL A 149 2.84 -12.83 6.84
N PHE A 150 3.63 -11.85 6.45
CA PHE A 150 4.03 -10.76 7.32
C PHE A 150 3.80 -9.40 6.65
N LYS A 151 3.59 -8.40 7.49
CA LYS A 151 3.51 -7.00 7.08
C LYS A 151 4.52 -6.18 7.87
N VAL A 152 5.29 -5.38 7.17
CA VAL A 152 6.24 -4.46 7.78
C VAL A 152 5.56 -3.10 8.03
N SER A 153 5.83 -2.51 9.19
CA SER A 153 5.35 -1.16 9.51
C SER A 153 5.75 -0.14 8.43
N GLY A 154 4.78 0.65 8.00
CA GLY A 154 4.98 1.66 6.94
C GLY A 154 4.82 1.15 5.51
N LEU A 155 4.73 -0.17 5.30
CA LEU A 155 4.43 -0.79 4.01
C LEU A 155 2.99 -1.31 4.03
N GLU A 156 2.29 -1.22 2.90
CA GLU A 156 0.88 -1.60 2.83
C GLU A 156 0.68 -3.06 2.42
N VAL A 157 1.63 -3.59 1.68
CA VAL A 157 1.53 -4.91 1.06
C VAL A 157 2.16 -5.96 1.98
N PRO A 158 1.41 -7.03 2.35
CA PRO A 158 1.99 -8.17 3.04
C PRO A 158 2.79 -9.05 2.06
N GLU A 159 3.76 -9.82 2.60
CA GLU A 159 4.52 -10.82 1.84
C GLU A 159 4.53 -12.15 2.59
N LYS A 160 4.82 -13.26 1.87
CA LYS A 160 4.98 -14.59 2.48
C LYS A 160 6.22 -14.65 3.33
N VAL A 161 6.15 -15.34 4.47
CA VAL A 161 7.33 -15.64 5.31
C VAL A 161 8.26 -16.61 4.61
N THR A 162 7.70 -17.61 3.94
CA THR A 162 8.45 -18.58 3.14
C THR A 162 8.17 -18.34 1.66
N LEU A 163 9.20 -18.05 0.90
CA LEU A 163 9.11 -17.91 -0.55
C LEU A 163 9.25 -19.29 -1.19
N ASN A 164 8.13 -19.84 -1.65
CA ASN A 164 8.08 -21.18 -2.27
C ASN A 164 8.15 -21.12 -3.80
N SER A 165 8.33 -19.93 -4.39
CA SER A 165 8.34 -19.71 -5.82
C SER A 165 9.42 -18.70 -6.22
N ASP A 166 9.83 -18.72 -7.49
CA ASP A 166 10.76 -17.75 -8.07
C ASP A 166 10.16 -16.34 -8.16
N SER A 167 8.92 -16.15 -7.70
CA SER A 167 8.23 -14.88 -7.69
C SER A 167 8.02 -14.37 -6.27
N ARG A 168 8.10 -13.05 -6.13
CA ARG A 168 7.79 -12.33 -4.89
C ARG A 168 6.96 -11.08 -5.20
N VAL A 169 6.47 -10.43 -4.17
CA VAL A 169 5.63 -9.25 -4.29
C VAL A 169 6.42 -7.99 -3.93
N CYS A 170 6.25 -6.95 -4.73
CA CYS A 170 6.82 -5.65 -4.41
C CYS A 170 6.07 -5.03 -3.23
N LEU A 171 6.75 -4.81 -2.12
CA LEU A 171 6.18 -4.24 -0.90
C LEU A 171 5.75 -2.77 -1.06
N ALA A 172 6.25 -2.09 -2.11
CA ALA A 172 5.90 -0.70 -2.41
C ALA A 172 4.63 -0.56 -3.26
N CYS A 173 4.42 -1.43 -4.27
CA CYS A 173 3.33 -1.29 -5.22
C CYS A 173 2.42 -2.52 -5.37
N GLY A 174 2.74 -3.63 -4.70
CA GLY A 174 1.95 -4.87 -4.75
C GLY A 174 2.06 -5.67 -6.05
N SER A 175 2.96 -5.29 -6.96
CA SER A 175 3.12 -6.04 -8.22
C SER A 175 4.01 -7.25 -8.01
N PRO A 176 3.66 -8.44 -8.54
CA PRO A 176 4.54 -9.60 -8.53
C PRO A 176 5.72 -9.37 -9.50
N TYR A 177 6.88 -9.91 -9.15
CA TYR A 177 8.09 -9.88 -9.97
C TYR A 177 9.00 -11.05 -9.63
N GLY A 178 9.96 -11.36 -10.52
CA GLY A 178 10.92 -12.45 -10.30
C GLY A 178 11.90 -12.13 -9.18
N GLN A 179 12.13 -13.09 -8.29
CA GLN A 179 13.13 -12.99 -7.24
C GLN A 179 14.54 -12.82 -7.85
N GLY A 180 15.37 -11.97 -7.24
CA GLY A 180 16.73 -11.70 -7.72
C GLY A 180 16.80 -10.71 -8.87
N SER A 181 15.69 -10.07 -9.27
CA SER A 181 15.71 -9.03 -10.30
C SER A 181 16.30 -7.70 -9.81
N GLY A 182 16.55 -7.57 -8.51
CA GLY A 182 17.14 -6.41 -7.85
C GLY A 182 16.23 -5.18 -7.74
N THR A 183 15.29 -5.01 -8.68
CA THR A 183 14.32 -3.90 -8.67
C THR A 183 12.97 -4.34 -9.21
N CYS A 184 11.91 -3.74 -8.69
CA CYS A 184 10.56 -3.96 -9.22
C CYS A 184 10.41 -3.34 -10.62
N PRO A 185 9.97 -4.10 -11.64
CA PRO A 185 9.84 -3.58 -13.00
C PRO A 185 8.77 -2.50 -13.14
N ARG A 186 7.79 -2.45 -12.23
CA ARG A 186 6.67 -1.50 -12.28
C ARG A 186 6.99 -0.17 -11.61
N CYS A 187 7.50 -0.17 -10.38
CA CYS A 187 7.73 1.06 -9.60
C CYS A 187 9.21 1.36 -9.36
N ARG A 188 10.13 0.49 -9.84
CA ARG A 188 11.59 0.60 -9.67
C ARG A 188 12.06 0.60 -8.21
N ALA A 189 11.19 0.24 -7.26
CA ALA A 189 11.62 0.05 -5.88
C ALA A 189 12.68 -1.05 -5.83
N PRO A 190 13.75 -0.87 -5.04
CA PRO A 190 14.78 -1.88 -4.90
C PRO A 190 14.22 -3.13 -4.23
N GLU A 191 14.81 -4.27 -4.54
CA GLU A 191 14.46 -5.55 -3.92
C GLU A 191 15.09 -5.63 -2.52
N PRO A 192 14.29 -5.66 -1.45
CA PRO A 192 14.82 -5.77 -0.08
C PRO A 192 15.24 -7.20 0.23
N ASP A 193 16.22 -7.35 1.14
CA ASP A 193 16.60 -8.64 1.67
C ASP A 193 15.46 -9.27 2.48
N HIS A 194 14.91 -10.37 1.99
CA HIS A 194 13.77 -11.06 2.58
C HIS A 194 14.06 -11.53 4.01
N GLY A 195 15.23 -12.14 4.26
CA GLY A 195 15.61 -12.63 5.57
C GLY A 195 15.68 -11.51 6.63
N THR A 196 16.07 -10.31 6.23
CA THR A 196 16.06 -9.14 7.11
C THR A 196 14.65 -8.67 7.40
N LEU A 197 13.75 -8.65 6.41
CA LEU A 197 12.35 -8.29 6.63
C LEU A 197 11.66 -9.24 7.61
N VAL A 198 11.83 -10.54 7.43
CA VAL A 198 11.28 -11.58 8.31
C VAL A 198 11.79 -11.38 9.75
N ARG A 199 13.08 -11.10 9.94
CA ARG A 199 13.66 -10.80 11.27
C ARG A 199 13.10 -9.51 11.88
N LEU A 200 12.89 -8.46 11.08
CA LEU A 200 12.33 -7.18 11.55
C LEU A 200 10.91 -7.31 12.11
N VAL A 201 10.11 -8.23 11.62
CA VAL A 201 8.76 -8.47 12.12
C VAL A 201 8.67 -9.58 13.17
N GLY A 202 9.80 -10.22 13.52
CA GLY A 202 9.84 -11.32 14.51
C GLY A 202 9.18 -12.60 14.01
N ALA A 203 9.07 -12.81 12.72
CA ALA A 203 8.67 -14.09 12.13
C ALA A 203 9.87 -15.05 12.26
N LYS A 204 9.73 -16.09 13.06
CA LYS A 204 10.69 -17.20 13.23
C LYS A 204 10.06 -18.48 12.72
#